data_324e073cba71d682e4186784b8d39896
#
_entry.id   324e073cba71d682e4186784b8d39896
#
_cell.length_a   1.000
_cell.length_b   1.000
_cell.length_c   1.000
_cell.angle_alpha   90.00
_cell.angle_beta   90.00
_cell.angle_gamma   90.00
#
_symmetry.space_group_name_H-M   'P 1'
#
loop_
_entity.id
_entity.type
_entity.pdbx_description
1 polymer ?
#
loop_
_entity_poly.entity_id
_entity_poly.type
_entity_poly.pdbx_seq_one_letter_code
_entity_poly.pdbx_strand_id
1 'polypeptide(L)'
;MESKTLNVKGKSYVLIPRDLEIMSLNEITMQGLRTRLLNGWNFRDAIDAPSGMRREEYQNEKMLVDKYKMQQELDLIVEQRRRVKRREDKKRREEMLAKHRVRTRYFEELEKNNLIARIKTDCYGRVQRG
;
A
#
# COMPACT_ATOMS: atom_id res chain seq x y z
N MET A 1 -17.75 -33.08 -2.96
CA MET A 1 -18.48 -32.75 -1.74
C MET A 1 -19.82 -32.11 -2.10
N GLU A 2 -20.84 -32.50 -1.44
CA GLU A 2 -22.17 -31.97 -1.71
C GLU A 2 -22.43 -30.70 -0.90
N SER A 3 -23.19 -29.77 -1.50
CA SER A 3 -23.67 -28.59 -0.78
C SER A 3 -24.75 -28.98 0.23
N LYS A 4 -24.76 -28.37 1.40
CA LYS A 4 -25.76 -28.58 2.43
C LYS A 4 -26.62 -27.34 2.58
N THR A 5 -27.91 -27.54 2.83
CA THR A 5 -28.84 -26.44 3.06
C THR A 5 -29.26 -26.41 4.53
N LEU A 6 -29.21 -25.21 5.12
CA LEU A 6 -29.61 -24.95 6.49
C LEU A 6 -30.77 -23.94 6.52
N ASN A 7 -31.89 -24.31 7.11
CA ASN A 7 -33.04 -23.43 7.28
C ASN A 7 -33.10 -22.86 8.69
N VAL A 8 -33.08 -21.54 8.82
CA VAL A 8 -33.15 -20.83 10.11
C VAL A 8 -34.11 -19.65 9.98
N LYS A 9 -35.12 -19.59 10.83
CA LYS A 9 -36.13 -18.49 10.85
C LYS A 9 -36.76 -18.21 9.48
N GLY A 10 -37.07 -19.24 8.71
CA GLY A 10 -37.66 -19.08 7.38
C GLY A 10 -36.70 -18.65 6.27
N LYS A 11 -35.41 -18.50 6.57
CA LYS A 11 -34.36 -18.27 5.58
C LYS A 11 -33.56 -19.54 5.32
N SER A 12 -33.31 -19.82 4.05
CA SER A 12 -32.47 -20.94 3.61
C SER A 12 -31.07 -20.46 3.29
N TYR A 13 -30.11 -21.11 3.91
CA TYR A 13 -28.67 -20.84 3.69
C TYR A 13 -28.07 -22.05 2.99
N VAL A 14 -27.41 -21.83 1.86
CA VAL A 14 -26.71 -22.88 1.11
C VAL A 14 -25.23 -22.84 1.48
N LEU A 15 -24.74 -23.95 2.02
CA LEU A 15 -23.34 -24.14 2.37
C LEU A 15 -22.64 -24.84 1.21
N ILE A 16 -21.72 -24.13 0.57
CA ILE A 16 -20.84 -24.73 -0.44
C ILE A 16 -19.73 -25.55 0.22
N PRO A 17 -19.06 -26.48 -0.49
CA PRO A 17 -18.00 -27.29 0.07
C PRO A 17 -16.89 -26.49 0.79
N ARG A 18 -16.54 -25.32 0.26
CA ARG A 18 -15.58 -24.40 0.88
C ARG A 18 -16.05 -23.90 2.25
N ASP A 19 -17.32 -23.60 2.40
CA ASP A 19 -17.88 -23.15 3.69
C ASP A 19 -17.80 -24.29 4.73
N LEU A 20 -18.02 -25.53 4.31
CA LEU A 20 -17.91 -26.70 5.16
C LEU A 20 -16.44 -26.95 5.61
N GLU A 21 -15.47 -26.69 4.74
CA GLU A 21 -14.04 -26.77 5.09
C GLU A 21 -13.68 -25.71 6.13
N ILE A 22 -14.12 -24.47 5.94
CA ILE A 22 -13.89 -23.36 6.89
C ILE A 22 -14.53 -23.67 8.24
N MET A 23 -15.75 -24.18 8.25
CA MET A 23 -16.43 -24.62 9.47
C MET A 23 -15.66 -25.72 10.20
N SER A 24 -15.12 -26.68 9.45
CA SER A 24 -14.28 -27.75 10.03
C SER A 24 -13.00 -27.21 10.66
N LEU A 25 -12.33 -26.27 10.00
CA LEU A 25 -11.13 -25.61 10.52
C LEU A 25 -11.40 -24.78 11.79
N ASN A 26 -12.57 -24.15 11.85
CA ASN A 26 -12.99 -23.34 13.00
C ASN A 26 -13.73 -24.14 14.08
N GLU A 27 -13.80 -25.46 13.93
CA GLU A 27 -14.50 -26.37 14.84
C GLU A 27 -15.98 -26.02 15.06
N ILE A 28 -16.66 -25.56 13.99
CA ILE A 28 -18.07 -25.18 14.04
C ILE A 28 -18.94 -26.34 13.55
N THR A 29 -19.86 -26.79 14.39
CA THR A 29 -20.89 -27.76 14.02
C THR A 29 -22.08 -27.11 13.33
N MET A 30 -22.88 -27.88 12.60
CA MET A 30 -24.13 -27.38 12.00
C MET A 30 -25.08 -26.81 13.07
N GLN A 31 -25.14 -27.40 14.24
CA GLN A 31 -25.90 -26.88 15.37
C GLN A 31 -25.33 -25.59 15.91
N GLY A 32 -24.01 -25.46 16.01
CA GLY A 32 -23.31 -24.23 16.39
C GLY A 32 -23.59 -23.09 15.42
N LEU A 33 -23.56 -23.37 14.11
CA LEU A 33 -23.90 -22.40 13.07
C LEU A 33 -25.37 -21.93 13.20
N ARG A 34 -26.28 -22.89 13.40
CA ARG A 34 -27.71 -22.58 13.62
C ARG A 34 -27.92 -21.66 14.81
N THR A 35 -27.28 -21.94 15.93
CA THR A 35 -27.32 -21.13 17.17
C THR A 35 -26.80 -19.70 16.92
N ARG A 36 -25.68 -19.57 16.22
CA ARG A 36 -25.13 -18.26 15.84
C ARG A 36 -26.10 -17.45 14.96
N LEU A 37 -26.67 -18.06 13.94
CA LEU A 37 -27.66 -17.42 13.07
C LEU A 37 -28.94 -17.00 13.83
N LEU A 38 -29.37 -17.80 14.79
CA LEU A 38 -30.49 -17.45 15.68
C LEU A 38 -30.16 -16.24 16.58
N ASN A 39 -28.89 -16.11 17.00
CA ASN A 39 -28.42 -14.99 17.81
C ASN A 39 -28.09 -13.74 17.00
N GLY A 40 -28.43 -13.68 15.73
CA GLY A 40 -28.27 -12.51 14.87
C GLY A 40 -26.89 -12.33 14.24
N TRP A 41 -26.07 -13.38 14.20
CA TRP A 41 -24.83 -13.36 13.45
C TRP A 41 -25.07 -13.25 11.94
N ASN A 42 -24.20 -12.54 11.24
CA ASN A 42 -24.14 -12.59 9.79
C ASN A 42 -23.67 -13.98 9.35
N PHE A 43 -24.20 -14.51 8.25
CA PHE A 43 -23.88 -15.86 7.75
C PHE A 43 -22.37 -16.07 7.53
N ARG A 44 -21.69 -15.13 6.92
CA ARG A 44 -20.23 -15.20 6.72
C ARG A 44 -19.46 -15.16 8.06
N ASP A 45 -19.80 -14.23 8.91
CA ASP A 45 -19.14 -14.07 10.21
C ASP A 45 -19.38 -15.31 11.10
N ALA A 46 -20.53 -15.93 10.99
CA ALA A 46 -20.87 -17.15 11.72
C ALA A 46 -20.03 -18.36 11.30
N ILE A 47 -19.56 -18.40 10.06
CA ILE A 47 -18.68 -19.44 9.51
C ILE A 47 -17.21 -19.13 9.80
N ASP A 48 -16.81 -17.87 9.64
CA ASP A 48 -15.40 -17.46 9.74
C ASP A 48 -14.90 -17.34 11.18
N ALA A 49 -15.79 -17.05 12.14
CA ALA A 49 -15.40 -16.91 13.54
C ALA A 49 -15.13 -18.28 14.21
N PRO A 50 -14.02 -18.42 14.95
CA PRO A 50 -13.72 -19.66 15.68
C PRO A 50 -14.81 -20.07 16.67
N SER A 51 -14.87 -21.35 16.99
CA SER A 51 -15.76 -21.86 18.03
C SER A 51 -15.49 -21.20 19.38
N GLY A 52 -16.54 -20.85 20.13
CA GLY A 52 -16.43 -20.22 21.45
C GLY A 52 -16.23 -18.68 21.44
N MET A 53 -16.00 -18.07 20.27
CA MET A 53 -15.84 -16.61 20.18
C MET A 53 -17.18 -15.88 20.24
N ARG A 54 -17.26 -14.81 21.01
CA ARG A 54 -18.44 -13.95 21.10
C ARG A 54 -18.56 -13.06 19.87
N ARG A 55 -19.78 -12.73 19.49
CA ARG A 55 -20.06 -11.86 18.33
C ARG A 55 -19.35 -10.51 18.42
N GLU A 56 -19.38 -9.88 19.57
CA GLU A 56 -18.75 -8.56 19.80
C GLU A 56 -17.23 -8.63 19.69
N GLU A 57 -16.62 -9.69 20.23
CA GLU A 57 -15.19 -9.92 20.14
C GLU A 57 -14.75 -10.09 18.67
N TYR A 58 -15.47 -10.91 17.91
CA TYR A 58 -15.19 -11.10 16.49
C TYR A 58 -15.34 -9.82 15.67
N GLN A 59 -16.40 -9.04 15.93
CA GLN A 59 -16.60 -7.76 15.25
C GLN A 59 -15.48 -6.77 15.56
N ASN A 60 -15.03 -6.69 16.80
CA ASN A 60 -13.92 -5.83 17.19
C ASN A 60 -12.61 -6.25 16.53
N GLU A 61 -12.30 -7.54 16.51
CA GLU A 61 -11.12 -8.06 15.81
C GLU A 61 -11.16 -7.78 14.31
N LYS A 62 -12.31 -8.00 13.68
CA LYS A 62 -12.52 -7.71 12.25
C LYS A 62 -12.29 -6.22 11.95
N MET A 63 -12.83 -5.33 12.78
CA MET A 63 -12.63 -3.89 12.61
C MET A 63 -11.14 -3.49 12.75
N LEU A 64 -10.42 -4.10 13.69
CA LEU A 64 -8.98 -3.86 13.85
C LEU A 64 -8.18 -4.35 12.65
N VAL A 65 -8.49 -5.54 12.13
CA VAL A 65 -7.83 -6.08 10.94
C VAL A 65 -8.11 -5.22 9.71
N ASP A 66 -9.35 -4.79 9.52
CA ASP A 66 -9.72 -3.92 8.39
C ASP A 66 -9.04 -2.56 8.47
N LYS A 67 -8.98 -1.98 9.68
CA LYS A 67 -8.26 -0.74 9.94
C LYS A 67 -6.76 -0.87 9.64
N TYR A 68 -6.15 -1.97 10.05
CA TYR A 68 -4.74 -2.25 9.79
C TYR A 68 -4.44 -2.43 8.29
N LYS A 69 -5.28 -3.17 7.56
CA LYS A 69 -5.18 -3.30 6.11
C LYS A 69 -5.30 -1.96 5.39
N MET A 70 -6.28 -1.16 5.78
CA MET A 70 -6.46 0.20 5.22
C MET A 70 -5.23 1.07 5.47
N GLN A 71 -4.64 0.98 6.66
CA GLN A 71 -3.41 1.73 6.97
C GLN A 71 -2.24 1.28 6.09
N GLN A 72 -2.06 -0.03 5.89
CA GLN A 72 -1.02 -0.55 4.99
C GLN A 72 -1.21 -0.07 3.54
N GLU A 73 -2.43 -0.08 3.04
CA GLU A 73 -2.74 0.44 1.69
C GLU A 73 -2.41 1.92 1.55
N LEU A 74 -2.76 2.73 2.57
CA LEU A 74 -2.42 4.15 2.61
C LEU A 74 -0.91 4.37 2.61
N ASP A 75 -0.17 3.60 3.40
CA ASP A 75 1.30 3.69 3.48
C ASP A 75 1.95 3.35 2.13
N LEU A 76 1.45 2.33 1.43
CA LEU A 76 1.90 1.98 0.07
C LEU A 76 1.64 3.12 -0.93
N ILE A 77 0.47 3.75 -0.88
CA ILE A 77 0.12 4.87 -1.75
C ILE A 77 1.05 6.07 -1.47
N VAL A 78 1.29 6.37 -0.20
CA VAL A 78 2.20 7.46 0.21
C VAL A 78 3.62 7.18 -0.29
N GLU A 79 4.10 5.95 -0.14
CA GLU A 79 5.44 5.57 -0.62
C GLU A 79 5.56 5.68 -2.15
N GLN A 80 4.55 5.22 -2.89
CA GLN A 80 4.51 5.37 -4.35
C GLN A 80 4.57 6.84 -4.78
N ARG A 81 3.78 7.71 -4.14
CA ARG A 81 3.80 9.16 -4.40
C ARG A 81 5.18 9.76 -4.12
N ARG A 82 5.84 9.37 -3.03
CA ARG A 82 7.21 9.80 -2.71
C ARG A 82 8.21 9.36 -3.80
N ARG A 83 8.10 8.12 -4.30
CA ARG A 83 8.96 7.61 -5.37
C ARG A 83 8.78 8.40 -6.68
N VAL A 84 7.52 8.67 -7.06
CA VAL A 84 7.21 9.48 -8.25
C VAL A 84 7.80 10.88 -8.10
N LYS A 85 7.55 11.56 -6.98
CA LYS A 85 8.09 12.89 -6.70
C LYS A 85 9.62 12.93 -6.78
N ARG A 86 10.31 11.95 -6.18
CA ARG A 86 11.79 11.85 -6.28
C ARG A 86 12.28 11.73 -7.72
N ARG A 87 11.57 10.96 -8.56
CA ARG A 87 11.91 10.84 -10.00
C ARG A 87 11.71 12.15 -10.74
N GLU A 88 10.61 12.84 -10.48
CA GLU A 88 10.33 14.16 -11.08
C GLU A 88 11.35 15.20 -10.65
N ASP A 89 11.69 15.26 -9.36
CA ASP A 89 12.70 16.18 -8.83
C ASP A 89 14.08 15.89 -9.43
N LYS A 90 14.44 14.61 -9.57
CA LYS A 90 15.69 14.20 -10.24
C LYS A 90 15.72 14.66 -11.69
N LYS A 91 14.65 14.40 -12.44
CA LYS A 91 14.50 14.83 -13.84
C LYS A 91 14.60 16.35 -13.97
N ARG A 92 13.92 17.09 -13.11
CA ARG A 92 13.98 18.57 -13.06
C ARG A 92 15.40 19.08 -12.79
N ARG A 93 16.13 18.46 -11.86
CA ARG A 93 17.55 18.80 -11.59
C ARG A 93 18.43 18.53 -12.82
N GLU A 94 18.26 17.39 -13.47
CA GLU A 94 19.01 17.04 -14.69
C GLU A 94 18.73 18.01 -15.84
N GLU A 95 17.47 18.41 -16.04
CA GLU A 95 17.08 19.43 -17.03
C GLU A 95 17.69 20.80 -16.71
N MET A 96 17.68 21.21 -15.43
CA MET A 96 18.34 22.46 -15.00
C MET A 96 19.83 22.42 -15.24
N LEU A 97 20.50 21.31 -14.87
CA LEU A 97 21.93 21.16 -15.12
C LEU A 97 22.26 21.15 -16.62
N ALA A 98 21.43 20.52 -17.45
CA ALA A 98 21.61 20.53 -18.89
C ALA A 98 21.51 21.94 -19.48
N LYS A 99 20.56 22.77 -18.99
CA LYS A 99 20.46 24.18 -19.40
C LYS A 99 21.70 24.99 -19.00
N HIS A 100 22.27 24.75 -17.83
CA HIS A 100 23.48 25.45 -17.37
C HIS A 100 24.77 24.96 -18.03
N ARG A 101 24.78 23.78 -18.63
CA ARG A 101 25.92 23.25 -19.37
C ARG A 101 26.07 23.88 -20.76
N VAL A 102 24.99 24.43 -21.30
CA VAL A 102 25.01 25.08 -22.59
C VAL A 102 25.66 26.46 -22.42
N ARG A 103 26.86 26.66 -23.05
CA ARG A 103 27.50 27.95 -23.08
C ARG A 103 26.65 28.93 -23.85
N THR A 104 26.38 30.12 -23.28
CA THR A 104 25.72 31.18 -23.99
C THR A 104 26.68 31.78 -25.02
N ARG A 105 26.15 32.25 -26.14
CA ARG A 105 26.94 32.93 -27.17
C ARG A 105 27.76 34.10 -26.60
N TYR A 106 27.19 34.83 -25.66
CA TYR A 106 27.87 35.89 -24.93
C TYR A 106 29.12 35.42 -24.19
N PHE A 107 29.03 34.27 -23.51
CA PHE A 107 30.16 33.68 -22.79
C PHE A 107 31.29 33.21 -23.73
N GLU A 108 30.92 32.65 -24.89
CA GLU A 108 31.89 32.25 -25.91
C GLU A 108 32.62 33.48 -26.52
N GLU A 109 31.93 34.57 -26.74
CA GLU A 109 32.56 35.84 -27.18
C GLU A 109 33.48 36.41 -26.16
N LEU A 110 33.13 36.41 -24.86
CA LEU A 110 34.03 36.84 -23.77
C LEU A 110 35.26 35.97 -23.68
N GLU A 111 35.16 34.68 -23.87
CA GLU A 111 36.26 33.74 -23.86
C GLU A 111 37.23 33.99 -25.05
N LYS A 112 36.71 34.20 -26.24
CA LYS A 112 37.50 34.52 -27.41
C LYS A 112 38.29 35.83 -27.28
N ASN A 113 37.71 36.84 -26.63
CA ASN A 113 38.34 38.14 -26.44
C ASN A 113 39.24 38.20 -25.22
N ASN A 114 39.50 37.04 -24.55
CA ASN A 114 40.31 36.94 -23.32
C ASN A 114 39.91 37.93 -22.20
N LEU A 115 38.64 38.33 -22.19
CA LEU A 115 38.07 39.22 -21.18
C LEU A 115 37.79 38.52 -19.84
N ILE A 116 37.82 37.17 -19.86
CA ILE A 116 37.64 36.34 -18.67
C ILE A 116 39.00 35.79 -18.28
N ALA A 117 39.46 36.12 -17.07
CA ALA A 117 40.66 35.51 -16.50
C ALA A 117 40.46 33.98 -16.36
N ARG A 118 41.40 33.20 -16.88
CA ARG A 118 41.38 31.74 -16.70
C ARG A 118 41.72 31.41 -15.27
N ILE A 119 40.71 31.09 -14.51
CA ILE A 119 40.80 30.66 -13.13
C ILE A 119 40.81 29.14 -13.11
N LYS A 120 41.92 28.54 -12.67
CA LYS A 120 42.02 27.12 -12.39
C LYS A 120 41.93 26.90 -10.88
N THR A 121 41.12 25.95 -10.47
CA THR A 121 41.09 25.47 -9.09
C THR A 121 41.80 24.13 -8.99
N ASP A 122 42.59 23.95 -7.93
CA ASP A 122 43.18 22.67 -7.59
C ASP A 122 42.11 21.69 -6.99
N CYS A 123 42.53 20.48 -6.69
CA CYS A 123 41.64 19.48 -6.09
C CYS A 123 41.14 19.87 -4.69
N TYR A 124 41.67 20.89 -4.06
CA TYR A 124 41.25 21.44 -2.77
C TYR A 124 40.39 22.72 -2.92
N GLY A 125 40.02 23.10 -4.13
CA GLY A 125 39.20 24.29 -4.41
C GLY A 125 39.99 25.61 -4.31
N ARG A 126 41.33 25.60 -4.22
CA ARG A 126 42.16 26.80 -4.22
C ARG A 126 42.30 27.37 -5.63
N VAL A 127 42.12 28.66 -5.75
CA VAL A 127 42.29 29.38 -7.03
C VAL A 127 43.75 29.46 -7.41
N GLN A 128 44.12 28.87 -8.55
CA GLN A 128 45.43 28.99 -9.14
C GLN A 128 45.40 30.10 -10.21
N ARG A 129 46.28 31.08 -10.07
CA ARG A 129 46.54 32.07 -11.13
C ARG A 129 47.51 31.42 -12.13
N GLY A 130 47.00 31.21 -13.31
CA GLY A 130 47.79 30.69 -14.43
C GLY A 130 48.38 31.78 -15.32
#